data_24b5f84651b43b72c7f80c01fc2d32de
#
_entry.id   24b5f84651b43b72c7f80c01fc2d32de
#
_cell.length_a   1.000
_cell.length_b   1.000
_cell.length_c   1.000
_cell.angle_alpha   90.00
_cell.angle_beta   90.00
_cell.angle_gamma   90.00
#
_symmetry.space_group_name_H-M   'P 1'
#
loop_
_entity.id
_entity.type
_entity.pdbx_description
1 polymer ?
#
loop_
_entity_poly.entity_id
_entity_poly.type
_entity_poly.pdbx_seq_one_letter_code
_entity_poly.pdbx_strand_id
1 'polypeptide(L)'
;MKKRFLAFLLALSISASLLVMPASAAGSNAAVQAAVALGGMTTEQAADPDTPLTRGQLARLLTAFSSYRENVAAQGSSGTLFSDVNGASAYGPYIRVVVQQSWLSGYLDGSFRPDNTVTLEEACTAVLKLLGYDVTALSGTFPAAQLNKASSLGLRSGISASQGSVLTLAEGAQLVYNALTASTSDGQVYGSTIGFNVTDG
;
A
#
# COMPACT_ATOMS: atom_id res chain seq x y z
N MET A 1 -51.06 27.48 23.57
CA MET A 1 -50.14 27.63 22.43
C MET A 1 -49.00 26.63 22.60
N LYS A 2 -49.06 25.49 21.89
CA LYS A 2 -48.08 24.40 21.97
C LYS A 2 -47.09 24.57 20.80
N LYS A 3 -45.83 24.96 21.11
CA LYS A 3 -44.75 25.05 20.12
C LYS A 3 -44.23 23.63 19.83
N ARG A 4 -44.46 23.15 18.62
CA ARG A 4 -43.91 21.89 18.10
C ARG A 4 -42.48 22.18 17.64
N PHE A 5 -41.47 21.65 18.34
CA PHE A 5 -40.11 21.56 17.88
C PHE A 5 -40.03 20.39 16.85
N LEU A 6 -39.78 20.75 15.59
CA LEU A 6 -39.52 19.80 14.52
C LEU A 6 -38.00 19.52 14.55
N ALA A 7 -37.60 18.37 15.06
CA ALA A 7 -36.24 17.89 15.00
C ALA A 7 -35.98 17.38 13.57
N PHE A 8 -35.15 18.09 12.81
CA PHE A 8 -34.59 17.60 11.55
C PHE A 8 -33.51 16.59 11.87
N LEU A 9 -33.82 15.31 11.74
CA LEU A 9 -32.82 14.23 11.71
C LEU A 9 -32.17 14.28 10.32
N LEU A 10 -30.97 14.87 10.22
CA LEU A 10 -30.13 14.79 9.04
C LEU A 10 -29.52 13.38 9.02
N ALA A 11 -30.17 12.44 8.33
CA ALA A 11 -29.59 11.15 8.03
C ALA A 11 -28.46 11.37 7.02
N LEU A 12 -27.22 11.45 7.50
CA LEU A 12 -26.03 11.39 6.68
C LEU A 12 -25.89 9.97 6.12
N SER A 13 -26.50 9.72 4.98
CA SER A 13 -26.25 8.51 4.21
C SER A 13 -24.83 8.61 3.66
N ILE A 14 -23.88 7.95 4.32
CA ILE A 14 -22.58 7.63 3.75
C ILE A 14 -22.87 6.63 2.63
N SER A 15 -23.09 7.13 1.43
CA SER A 15 -23.03 6.32 0.22
C SER A 15 -21.59 5.85 0.09
N ALA A 16 -21.33 4.58 0.41
CA ALA A 16 -20.14 3.89 -0.01
C ALA A 16 -20.13 3.95 -1.55
N SER A 17 -19.43 4.93 -2.09
CA SER A 17 -19.19 5.03 -3.52
C SER A 17 -18.34 3.82 -3.87
N LEU A 18 -18.98 2.84 -4.50
CA LEU A 18 -18.34 1.72 -5.17
C LEU A 18 -17.36 2.31 -6.18
N LEU A 19 -16.08 2.33 -5.84
CA LEU A 19 -15.03 2.66 -6.78
C LEU A 19 -14.95 1.48 -7.75
N VAL A 20 -15.69 1.57 -8.85
CA VAL A 20 -15.56 0.62 -9.97
C VAL A 20 -14.24 0.96 -10.65
N MET A 21 -13.22 0.15 -10.40
CA MET A 21 -11.92 0.30 -11.05
C MET A 21 -11.94 -0.43 -12.38
N PRO A 22 -11.72 0.24 -13.53
CA PRO A 22 -11.59 -0.46 -14.80
C PRO A 22 -10.29 -1.27 -14.80
N ALA A 23 -10.41 -2.58 -14.90
CA ALA A 23 -9.28 -3.46 -15.17
C ALA A 23 -8.95 -3.36 -16.67
N SER A 24 -8.19 -2.37 -17.08
CA SER A 24 -7.44 -2.40 -18.34
C SER A 24 -6.55 -1.17 -18.53
N ALA A 25 -5.26 -1.39 -18.69
CA ALA A 25 -4.28 -0.66 -19.51
C ALA A 25 -4.45 0.88 -19.67
N ALA A 26 -4.74 1.58 -18.63
CA ALA A 26 -4.48 3.01 -18.57
C ALA A 26 -3.36 3.24 -17.55
N GLY A 27 -2.17 2.75 -17.87
CA GLY A 27 -0.88 3.06 -17.30
C GLY A 27 -0.81 3.66 -15.88
N SER A 28 0.35 4.06 -15.50
CA SER A 28 0.75 4.71 -14.22
C SER A 28 -0.24 5.71 -13.61
N ASN A 29 -1.11 6.32 -14.42
CA ASN A 29 -2.07 7.34 -13.96
C ASN A 29 -3.19 6.74 -13.08
N ALA A 30 -3.78 5.58 -13.41
CA ALA A 30 -4.86 4.98 -12.62
C ALA A 30 -4.36 4.52 -11.23
N ALA A 31 -3.16 3.93 -11.18
CA ALA A 31 -2.53 3.52 -9.94
C ALA A 31 -2.19 4.73 -9.04
N VAL A 32 -1.65 5.80 -9.62
CA VAL A 32 -1.36 7.06 -8.91
C VAL A 32 -2.64 7.69 -8.39
N GLN A 33 -3.70 7.78 -9.21
CA GLN A 33 -4.99 8.30 -8.78
C GLN A 33 -5.60 7.49 -7.64
N ALA A 34 -5.55 6.17 -7.73
CA ALA A 34 -5.99 5.27 -6.66
C ALA A 34 -5.18 5.48 -5.38
N ALA A 35 -3.86 5.62 -5.50
CA ALA A 35 -2.97 5.88 -4.36
C ALA A 35 -3.31 7.22 -3.67
N VAL A 36 -3.62 8.27 -4.43
CA VAL A 36 -4.07 9.55 -3.86
C VAL A 36 -5.44 9.39 -3.18
N ALA A 37 -6.40 8.76 -3.86
CA ALA A 37 -7.75 8.58 -3.33
C ALA A 37 -7.79 7.77 -2.02
N LEU A 38 -6.89 6.79 -1.87
CA LEU A 38 -6.75 5.96 -0.67
C LEU A 38 -5.80 6.56 0.38
N GLY A 39 -5.23 7.73 0.13
CA GLY A 39 -4.28 8.38 1.04
C GLY A 39 -2.88 7.78 1.04
N GLY A 40 -2.55 6.92 0.10
CA GLY A 40 -1.22 6.33 -0.09
C GLY A 40 -0.18 7.30 -0.66
N MET A 41 -0.65 8.32 -1.40
CA MET A 41 0.15 9.43 -1.90
C MET A 41 -0.52 10.77 -1.58
N THR A 42 0.26 11.84 -1.54
CA THR A 42 -0.26 13.20 -1.53
C THR A 42 -0.45 13.71 -2.97
N THR A 43 -1.19 14.79 -3.14
CA THR A 43 -1.38 15.46 -4.45
C THR A 43 -0.06 16.01 -4.99
N GLU A 44 0.81 16.50 -4.11
CA GLU A 44 2.15 17.00 -4.47
C GLU A 44 3.04 15.85 -5.00
N GLN A 45 2.99 14.68 -4.35
CA GLN A 45 3.70 13.48 -4.80
C GLN A 45 3.17 12.97 -6.14
N ALA A 46 1.86 13.07 -6.37
CA ALA A 46 1.24 12.69 -7.63
C ALA A 46 1.56 13.65 -8.78
N ALA A 47 1.96 14.87 -8.48
CA ALA A 47 2.40 15.86 -9.50
C ALA A 47 3.81 15.54 -10.05
N ASP A 48 4.65 14.84 -9.27
CA ASP A 48 5.98 14.39 -9.67
C ASP A 48 6.21 12.93 -9.22
N PRO A 49 5.51 11.96 -9.85
CA PRO A 49 5.49 10.58 -9.39
C PRO A 49 6.72 9.75 -9.84
N ASP A 50 7.60 10.34 -10.66
CA ASP A 50 8.81 9.68 -11.15
C ASP A 50 10.00 9.81 -10.19
N THR A 51 9.80 10.44 -9.03
CA THR A 51 10.79 10.49 -7.96
C THR A 51 11.07 9.11 -7.38
N PRO A 52 12.30 8.85 -6.87
CA PRO A 52 12.63 7.58 -6.23
C PRO A 52 11.70 7.26 -5.06
N LEU A 53 11.14 6.05 -5.04
CA LEU A 53 10.31 5.55 -3.95
C LEU A 53 11.14 5.36 -2.70
N THR A 54 10.69 5.93 -1.57
CA THR A 54 11.32 5.71 -0.27
C THR A 54 10.60 4.64 0.56
N ARG A 55 11.28 4.11 1.59
CA ARG A 55 10.71 3.10 2.50
C ARG A 55 9.51 3.64 3.29
N GLY A 56 9.54 4.92 3.67
CA GLY A 56 8.40 5.58 4.32
C GLY A 56 7.19 5.71 3.39
N GLN A 57 7.43 6.06 2.13
CA GLN A 57 6.38 6.11 1.11
C GLN A 57 5.81 4.72 0.80
N LEU A 58 6.67 3.69 0.69
CA LEU A 58 6.21 2.30 0.52
C LEU A 58 5.35 1.85 1.71
N ALA A 59 5.74 2.16 2.95
CA ALA A 59 4.94 1.86 4.14
C ALA A 59 3.55 2.51 4.05
N ARG A 60 3.48 3.75 3.59
CA ARG A 60 2.22 4.47 3.39
C ARG A 60 1.36 3.83 2.29
N LEU A 61 1.96 3.47 1.15
CA LEU A 61 1.27 2.78 0.05
C LEU A 61 0.70 1.43 0.50
N LEU A 62 1.51 0.57 1.13
CA LEU A 62 1.06 -0.73 1.64
C LEU A 62 -0.12 -0.60 2.60
N THR A 63 -0.05 0.37 3.51
CA THR A 63 -1.13 0.60 4.48
C THR A 63 -2.41 1.10 3.80
N ALA A 64 -2.29 2.03 2.84
CA ALA A 64 -3.42 2.59 2.11
C ALA A 64 -4.17 1.54 1.28
N PHE A 65 -3.45 0.57 0.72
CA PHE A 65 -4.00 -0.55 -0.03
C PHE A 65 -4.27 -1.79 0.83
N SER A 66 -4.53 -1.60 2.11
CA SER A 66 -4.84 -2.69 3.05
C SER A 66 -6.12 -2.41 3.85
N SER A 67 -6.56 -3.41 4.63
CA SER A 67 -7.67 -3.24 5.58
C SER A 67 -7.35 -2.29 6.74
N TYR A 68 -6.08 -1.91 6.91
CA TYR A 68 -5.62 -1.02 7.98
C TYR A 68 -5.70 0.47 7.62
N ARG A 69 -6.08 0.84 6.38
CA ARG A 69 -6.10 2.23 5.90
C ARG A 69 -6.91 3.17 6.79
N GLU A 70 -8.02 2.71 7.36
CA GLU A 70 -8.90 3.52 8.21
C GLU A 70 -8.41 3.60 9.67
N ASN A 71 -7.52 2.69 10.06
CA ASN A 71 -7.03 2.58 11.44
C ASN A 71 -5.72 3.35 11.69
N VAL A 72 -5.16 3.99 10.68
CA VAL A 72 -3.88 4.71 10.78
C VAL A 72 -3.93 5.81 11.84
N ALA A 73 -5.01 6.58 11.89
CA ALA A 73 -5.21 7.65 12.86
C ALA A 73 -5.26 7.15 14.31
N ALA A 74 -5.77 5.92 14.51
CA ALA A 74 -5.86 5.29 15.83
C ALA A 74 -4.51 4.76 16.35
N GLN A 75 -3.49 4.64 15.46
CA GLN A 75 -2.16 4.13 15.83
C GLN A 75 -1.34 5.09 16.69
N GLY A 76 -1.83 6.29 16.95
CA GLY A 76 -1.27 7.26 17.89
C GLY A 76 0.22 7.55 17.68
N SER A 77 0.66 8.74 18.04
CA SER A 77 2.06 9.16 17.99
C SER A 77 2.89 8.70 19.22
N SER A 78 2.36 7.83 20.06
CA SER A 78 2.98 7.46 21.33
C SER A 78 4.07 6.43 21.17
N GLY A 79 5.31 6.87 21.34
CA GLY A 79 6.51 6.03 21.43
C GLY A 79 7.36 6.01 20.15
N THR A 80 8.67 5.98 20.37
CA THR A 80 9.66 5.82 19.31
C THR A 80 9.78 4.34 18.96
N LEU A 81 9.34 3.93 17.76
CA LEU A 81 9.51 2.56 17.30
C LEU A 81 10.94 2.27 16.84
N PHE A 82 11.60 3.27 16.27
CA PHE A 82 12.95 3.20 15.72
C PHE A 82 13.70 4.48 16.07
N SER A 83 15.01 4.40 16.14
CA SER A 83 15.87 5.53 16.53
C SER A 83 15.73 6.76 15.61
N ASP A 84 15.34 6.53 14.35
CA ASP A 84 15.19 7.53 13.29
C ASP A 84 13.72 7.85 12.95
N VAL A 85 12.75 7.27 13.66
CA VAL A 85 11.32 7.52 13.48
C VAL A 85 10.74 8.08 14.79
N ASN A 86 10.70 9.40 14.90
CA ASN A 86 10.11 10.08 16.04
C ASN A 86 8.60 10.26 15.90
N GLY A 87 7.94 10.67 16.99
CA GLY A 87 6.48 10.86 17.03
C GLY A 87 5.93 11.93 16.07
N ALA A 88 6.78 12.82 15.53
CA ALA A 88 6.40 13.83 14.54
C ALA A 88 6.61 13.37 13.10
N SER A 89 7.16 12.17 12.88
CA SER A 89 7.34 11.62 11.53
C SER A 89 6.01 11.41 10.83
N ALA A 90 5.85 12.01 9.65
CA ALA A 90 4.66 11.83 8.81
C ALA A 90 4.42 10.35 8.43
N TYR A 91 5.46 9.53 8.43
CA TYR A 91 5.39 8.11 8.13
C TYR A 91 5.25 7.22 9.38
N GLY A 92 5.40 7.78 10.59
CA GLY A 92 5.39 7.02 11.83
C GLY A 92 4.19 6.07 11.98
N PRO A 93 2.93 6.52 11.80
CA PRO A 93 1.75 5.65 11.90
C PRO A 93 1.76 4.50 10.88
N TYR A 94 2.17 4.76 9.64
CA TYR A 94 2.26 3.75 8.58
C TYR A 94 3.37 2.73 8.82
N ILE A 95 4.54 3.20 9.29
CA ILE A 95 5.67 2.34 9.67
C ILE A 95 5.25 1.39 10.78
N ARG A 96 4.48 1.87 11.75
CA ARG A 96 3.92 1.04 12.83
C ARG A 96 3.08 -0.10 12.26
N VAL A 97 2.18 0.17 11.34
CA VAL A 97 1.33 -0.84 10.70
C VAL A 97 2.18 -1.88 9.97
N VAL A 98 3.05 -1.46 9.06
CA VAL A 98 3.81 -2.41 8.22
C VAL A 98 4.78 -3.28 9.01
N VAL A 99 5.28 -2.78 10.14
CA VAL A 99 6.15 -3.54 11.05
C VAL A 99 5.32 -4.53 11.88
N GLN A 100 4.18 -4.12 12.44
CA GLN A 100 3.27 -5.01 13.16
C GLN A 100 2.76 -6.16 12.28
N GLN A 101 2.52 -5.87 10.99
CA GLN A 101 2.09 -6.86 10.01
C GLN A 101 3.27 -7.63 9.38
N SER A 102 4.51 -7.33 9.76
CA SER A 102 5.72 -7.95 9.23
C SER A 102 5.92 -7.77 7.72
N TRP A 103 5.24 -6.77 7.09
CA TRP A 103 5.42 -6.46 5.67
C TRP A 103 6.78 -5.81 5.40
N LEU A 104 7.19 -4.93 6.31
CA LEU A 104 8.54 -4.36 6.35
C LEU A 104 9.13 -4.57 7.75
N SER A 105 10.46 -4.58 7.84
CA SER A 105 11.20 -4.68 9.10
C SER A 105 12.18 -3.53 9.25
N GLY A 106 12.53 -3.18 10.48
CA GLY A 106 13.67 -2.33 10.76
C GLY A 106 15.00 -3.04 10.57
N TYR A 107 16.07 -2.28 10.76
CA TYR A 107 17.44 -2.78 10.70
C TYR A 107 17.94 -3.20 12.08
N LEU A 108 19.01 -4.00 12.12
CA LEU A 108 19.59 -4.51 13.35
C LEU A 108 20.17 -3.41 14.27
N ASP A 109 20.46 -2.22 13.72
CA ASP A 109 20.92 -1.05 14.46
C ASP A 109 19.78 -0.26 15.14
N GLY A 110 18.55 -0.76 15.04
CA GLY A 110 17.38 -0.12 15.63
C GLY A 110 16.80 1.02 14.78
N SER A 111 17.25 1.20 13.55
CA SER A 111 16.71 2.18 12.59
C SER A 111 15.66 1.56 11.67
N PHE A 112 14.80 2.38 11.06
CA PHE A 112 13.89 1.99 9.97
C PHE A 112 14.35 2.53 8.61
N ARG A 113 15.02 3.66 8.59
CA ARG A 113 15.52 4.39 7.42
C ARG A 113 14.40 4.79 6.45
N PRO A 114 13.44 5.61 6.89
CA PRO A 114 12.26 5.95 6.09
C PRO A 114 12.59 6.65 4.77
N ASP A 115 13.69 7.38 4.70
CA ASP A 115 14.13 8.14 3.54
C ASP A 115 15.02 7.34 2.56
N ASN A 116 15.43 6.12 2.93
CA ASN A 116 16.16 5.26 2.01
C ASN A 116 15.26 4.82 0.85
N THR A 117 15.86 4.76 -0.34
CA THR A 117 15.17 4.28 -1.55
C THR A 117 14.91 2.77 -1.47
N VAL A 118 13.94 2.31 -2.27
CA VAL A 118 13.48 0.90 -2.30
C VAL A 118 13.73 0.32 -3.68
N THR A 119 14.33 -0.87 -3.72
CA THR A 119 14.51 -1.62 -4.96
C THR A 119 13.26 -2.43 -5.33
N LEU A 120 13.17 -2.86 -6.58
CA LEU A 120 12.07 -3.69 -7.09
C LEU A 120 11.87 -4.95 -6.25
N GLU A 121 12.94 -5.67 -5.94
CA GLU A 121 12.87 -6.91 -5.16
C GLU A 121 12.44 -6.69 -3.71
N GLU A 122 12.83 -5.59 -3.09
CA GLU A 122 12.39 -5.23 -1.74
C GLU A 122 10.89 -4.90 -1.72
N ALA A 123 10.43 -4.11 -2.69
CA ALA A 123 9.01 -3.79 -2.82
C ALA A 123 8.16 -5.01 -3.15
N CYS A 124 8.59 -5.86 -4.10
CA CYS A 124 7.92 -7.13 -4.41
C CYS A 124 7.82 -8.03 -3.17
N THR A 125 8.89 -8.12 -2.38
CA THR A 125 8.90 -8.90 -1.14
C THR A 125 7.86 -8.38 -0.14
N ALA A 126 7.75 -7.06 0.02
CA ALA A 126 6.77 -6.46 0.91
C ALA A 126 5.32 -6.71 0.45
N VAL A 127 5.06 -6.59 -0.87
CA VAL A 127 3.72 -6.86 -1.42
C VAL A 127 3.37 -8.36 -1.36
N LEU A 128 4.32 -9.27 -1.56
CA LEU A 128 4.07 -10.70 -1.36
C LEU A 128 3.67 -11.02 0.08
N LYS A 129 4.31 -10.39 1.07
CA LYS A 129 3.92 -10.51 2.49
C LYS A 129 2.54 -9.90 2.76
N LEU A 130 2.21 -8.76 2.13
CA LEU A 130 0.87 -8.17 2.18
C LEU A 130 -0.20 -9.15 1.70
N LEU A 131 0.10 -9.92 0.64
CA LEU A 131 -0.77 -10.96 0.09
C LEU A 131 -0.76 -12.27 0.90
N GLY A 132 -0.05 -12.32 2.03
CA GLY A 132 0.01 -13.46 2.93
C GLY A 132 0.99 -14.57 2.54
N TYR A 133 1.87 -14.34 1.56
CA TYR A 133 2.87 -15.34 1.18
C TYR A 133 4.03 -15.41 2.17
N ASP A 134 4.42 -16.63 2.54
CA ASP A 134 5.69 -16.87 3.21
C ASP A 134 6.82 -16.76 2.17
N VAL A 135 7.49 -15.62 2.18
CA VAL A 135 8.57 -15.33 1.23
C VAL A 135 9.83 -16.16 1.47
N THR A 136 9.94 -16.83 2.62
CA THR A 136 11.05 -17.72 2.94
C THR A 136 10.85 -19.14 2.41
N ALA A 137 9.60 -19.52 2.16
CA ALA A 137 9.22 -20.82 1.61
C ALA A 137 9.14 -20.84 0.07
N LEU A 138 9.43 -19.71 -0.60
CA LEU A 138 9.42 -19.65 -2.06
C LEU A 138 10.56 -20.47 -2.65
N SER A 139 10.27 -21.19 -3.75
CA SER A 139 11.28 -21.96 -4.46
C SER A 139 12.31 -21.07 -5.12
N GLY A 140 13.59 -21.29 -4.81
CA GLY A 140 14.72 -20.50 -5.34
C GLY A 140 15.35 -19.62 -4.28
N THR A 141 16.27 -18.77 -4.71
CA THR A 141 17.00 -17.84 -3.86
C THR A 141 16.54 -16.40 -4.07
N PHE A 142 16.64 -15.57 -3.04
CA PHE A 142 16.47 -14.13 -3.16
C PHE A 142 17.53 -13.56 -4.12
N PRO A 143 17.17 -12.62 -5.02
CA PRO A 143 15.84 -12.04 -5.18
C PRO A 143 14.97 -12.76 -6.24
N ALA A 144 15.52 -13.76 -6.95
CA ALA A 144 14.85 -14.39 -8.10
C ALA A 144 13.52 -15.04 -7.70
N ALA A 145 13.47 -15.72 -6.55
CA ALA A 145 12.26 -16.37 -6.06
C ALA A 145 11.10 -15.38 -5.88
N GLN A 146 11.36 -14.24 -5.23
CA GLN A 146 10.37 -13.17 -5.01
C GLN A 146 9.94 -12.50 -6.32
N LEU A 147 10.89 -12.20 -7.21
CA LEU A 147 10.59 -11.59 -8.50
C LEU A 147 9.78 -12.51 -9.42
N ASN A 148 10.09 -13.81 -9.43
CA ASN A 148 9.34 -14.81 -10.20
C ASN A 148 7.91 -14.95 -9.66
N LYS A 149 7.75 -15.03 -8.32
CA LYS A 149 6.44 -15.11 -7.69
C LYS A 149 5.63 -13.83 -7.96
N ALA A 150 6.23 -12.65 -7.83
CA ALA A 150 5.57 -11.39 -8.15
C ALA A 150 5.12 -11.33 -9.62
N SER A 151 5.95 -11.82 -10.55
CA SER A 151 5.59 -11.90 -11.97
C SER A 151 4.44 -12.87 -12.22
N SER A 152 4.44 -14.03 -11.59
CA SER A 152 3.37 -15.04 -11.74
C SER A 152 2.01 -14.56 -11.23
N LEU A 153 2.01 -13.61 -10.31
CA LEU A 153 0.79 -12.97 -9.76
C LEU A 153 0.38 -11.70 -10.51
N GLY A 154 1.10 -11.33 -11.58
CA GLY A 154 0.82 -10.10 -12.33
C GLY A 154 1.25 -8.81 -11.63
N LEU A 155 1.92 -8.89 -10.46
CA LEU A 155 2.30 -7.70 -9.67
C LEU A 155 3.21 -6.74 -10.43
N ARG A 156 4.03 -7.25 -11.36
CA ARG A 156 4.99 -6.46 -12.13
C ARG A 156 4.42 -5.88 -13.43
N SER A 157 3.14 -6.06 -13.70
CA SER A 157 2.50 -5.51 -14.91
C SER A 157 2.61 -3.99 -14.95
N GLY A 158 3.11 -3.44 -16.06
CA GLY A 158 3.29 -1.99 -16.22
C GLY A 158 4.47 -1.39 -15.46
N ILE A 159 5.36 -2.20 -14.86
CA ILE A 159 6.57 -1.76 -14.17
C ILE A 159 7.77 -2.03 -15.07
N SER A 160 8.56 -1.00 -15.33
CA SER A 160 9.74 -1.06 -16.19
C SER A 160 11.03 -1.39 -15.43
N ALA A 161 11.05 -1.20 -14.12
CA ALA A 161 12.21 -1.47 -13.29
C ALA A 161 12.67 -2.93 -13.39
N SER A 162 13.98 -3.14 -13.43
CA SER A 162 14.64 -4.44 -13.41
C SER A 162 15.21 -4.75 -12.03
N GLN A 163 15.65 -5.99 -11.83
CA GLN A 163 16.32 -6.41 -10.60
C GLN A 163 17.45 -5.45 -10.23
N GLY A 164 17.51 -5.03 -8.98
CA GLY A 164 18.48 -4.08 -8.44
C GLY A 164 18.14 -2.61 -8.69
N SER A 165 17.15 -2.32 -9.54
CA SER A 165 16.75 -0.93 -9.81
C SER A 165 15.88 -0.38 -8.67
N VAL A 166 16.10 0.88 -8.33
CA VAL A 166 15.23 1.65 -7.46
C VAL A 166 13.92 1.91 -8.19
N LEU A 167 12.79 1.67 -7.55
CA LEU A 167 11.47 2.02 -8.08
C LEU A 167 11.24 3.53 -8.03
N THR A 168 10.46 4.02 -8.99
CA THR A 168 9.81 5.32 -8.85
C THR A 168 8.57 5.20 -7.93
N LEU A 169 8.09 6.32 -7.44
CA LEU A 169 6.87 6.36 -6.62
C LEU A 169 5.64 5.89 -7.44
N ALA A 170 5.60 6.22 -8.76
CA ALA A 170 4.58 5.71 -9.68
C ALA A 170 4.64 4.18 -9.81
N GLU A 171 5.83 3.60 -9.96
CA GLU A 171 6.00 2.15 -10.04
C GLU A 171 5.64 1.45 -8.72
N GLY A 172 5.95 2.09 -7.58
CA GLY A 172 5.50 1.60 -6.27
C GLY A 172 3.98 1.61 -6.14
N ALA A 173 3.31 2.69 -6.60
CA ALA A 173 1.86 2.76 -6.65
C ALA A 173 1.26 1.69 -7.59
N GLN A 174 1.89 1.48 -8.76
CA GLN A 174 1.47 0.45 -9.71
C GLN A 174 1.58 -0.95 -9.11
N LEU A 175 2.65 -1.23 -8.36
CA LEU A 175 2.87 -2.54 -7.73
C LEU A 175 1.76 -2.88 -6.71
N VAL A 176 1.40 -1.94 -5.83
CA VAL A 176 0.33 -2.15 -4.85
C VAL A 176 -1.07 -2.12 -5.49
N TYR A 177 -1.25 -1.37 -6.57
CA TYR A 177 -2.48 -1.37 -7.36
C TYR A 177 -2.72 -2.73 -8.03
N ASN A 178 -1.68 -3.33 -8.63
CA ASN A 178 -1.74 -4.65 -9.23
C ASN A 178 -2.09 -5.74 -8.20
N ALA A 179 -1.72 -5.53 -6.92
CA ALA A 179 -2.07 -6.47 -5.86
C ALA A 179 -3.58 -6.62 -5.68
N LEU A 180 -4.39 -5.62 -6.04
CA LEU A 180 -5.86 -5.69 -5.88
C LEU A 180 -6.49 -6.84 -6.68
N THR A 181 -5.93 -7.18 -7.84
CA THR A 181 -6.40 -8.29 -8.68
C THR A 181 -5.62 -9.58 -8.47
N ALA A 182 -4.53 -9.54 -7.70
CA ALA A 182 -3.69 -10.70 -7.44
C ALA A 182 -4.33 -11.66 -6.44
N SER A 183 -3.97 -12.94 -6.56
CA SER A 183 -4.39 -13.96 -5.59
C SER A 183 -3.54 -13.86 -4.32
N THR A 184 -4.20 -13.94 -3.17
CA THR A 184 -3.58 -14.14 -1.86
C THR A 184 -3.02 -15.56 -1.73
N SER A 185 -2.28 -15.82 -0.67
CA SER A 185 -1.71 -17.15 -0.42
C SER A 185 -2.77 -18.25 -0.21
N ASP A 186 -3.99 -17.88 0.21
CA ASP A 186 -5.15 -18.75 0.36
C ASP A 186 -6.07 -18.79 -0.88
N GLY A 187 -5.65 -18.15 -2.00
CA GLY A 187 -6.31 -18.22 -3.30
C GLY A 187 -7.46 -17.24 -3.52
N GLN A 188 -7.68 -16.28 -2.62
CA GLN A 188 -8.70 -15.25 -2.81
C GLN A 188 -8.16 -14.07 -3.62
N VAL A 189 -9.03 -13.31 -4.29
CA VAL A 189 -8.66 -12.03 -4.91
C VAL A 189 -8.46 -10.99 -3.81
N TYR A 190 -7.24 -10.45 -3.69
CA TYR A 190 -6.87 -9.58 -2.58
C TYR A 190 -7.79 -8.37 -2.41
N GLY A 191 -8.12 -7.66 -3.49
CA GLY A 191 -9.00 -6.50 -3.43
C GLY A 191 -10.35 -6.81 -2.80
N SER A 192 -10.91 -7.99 -3.09
CA SER A 192 -12.18 -8.43 -2.50
C SER A 192 -12.06 -8.66 -0.98
N THR A 193 -10.92 -9.12 -0.49
CA THR A 193 -10.69 -9.36 0.95
C THR A 193 -10.62 -8.07 1.77
N ILE A 194 -10.32 -6.94 1.11
CA ILE A 194 -10.19 -5.61 1.74
C ILE A 194 -11.33 -4.64 1.35
N GLY A 195 -12.41 -5.18 0.78
CA GLY A 195 -13.67 -4.45 0.53
C GLY A 195 -13.76 -3.74 -0.81
N PHE A 196 -12.91 -4.07 -1.80
CA PHE A 196 -13.07 -3.57 -3.16
C PHE A 196 -13.89 -4.56 -4.01
N ASN A 197 -14.74 -4.02 -4.88
CA ASN A 197 -15.36 -4.81 -5.94
C ASN A 197 -14.36 -4.92 -7.10
N VAL A 198 -13.73 -6.08 -7.21
CA VAL A 198 -12.85 -6.40 -8.33
C VAL A 198 -13.68 -7.11 -9.39
N THR A 199 -13.94 -6.45 -10.51
CA THR A 199 -14.59 -7.05 -11.67
C THR A 199 -13.55 -7.36 -12.71
N ASP A 200 -13.55 -8.60 -13.19
CA ASP A 200 -12.80 -8.96 -14.39
C ASP A 200 -13.37 -8.16 -15.56
N GLY A 201 -12.52 -7.34 -16.18
CA GLY A 201 -12.88 -6.52 -17.34
C GLY A 201 -12.98 -7.35 -18.63
#